data_50130857097d5439604f0eaf5cbf73bc
#
_entry.id   50130857097d5439604f0eaf5cbf73bc
#
_cell.length_a   1.000
_cell.length_b   1.000
_cell.length_c   1.000
_cell.angle_alpha   90.00
_cell.angle_beta   90.00
_cell.angle_gamma   90.00
#
_symmetry.space_group_name_H-M   'P 1'
#
loop_
_entity.id
_entity.type
_entity.pdbx_description
1 polymer ?
#
loop_
_entity_poly.entity_id
_entity_poly.type
_entity_poly.pdbx_seq_one_letter_code
_entity_poly.pdbx_strand_id
1 'polypeptide(L)'
;QWRDRIRRVQFDDAIPKPESLEGQIAYRGYETAERNAIMKGLHDAQDDDVVAIFDADEIPSQETTQTLRKGLTELTRLHFQMHYYTFNHVIDWPWTLPVAIPFRLLKETTPNKIRHWAARYHHVIEKAGWHLGFFGDNQTIRKKLACYAEFWLNDPKFTTDENLNQARIEGRDFASREYGG
;
A
#
# COMPACT_ATOMS: atom_id res chain seq x y z
N GLN A 1 11.73 -17.78 15.80
CA GLN A 1 10.31 -17.95 16.18
C GLN A 1 9.32 -17.19 15.26
N TRP A 2 9.56 -15.92 14.89
CA TRP A 2 8.73 -15.22 13.90
C TRP A 2 9.19 -15.48 12.46
N ARG A 3 10.49 -15.76 12.22
CA ARG A 3 11.07 -16.04 10.89
C ARG A 3 10.46 -17.28 10.24
N ASP A 4 10.07 -18.28 11.04
CA ASP A 4 9.46 -19.51 10.56
C ASP A 4 8.01 -19.31 10.06
N ARG A 5 7.46 -18.09 10.27
CA ARG A 5 6.12 -17.68 9.83
C ARG A 5 6.16 -16.77 8.59
N ILE A 6 7.35 -16.44 8.08
CA ILE A 6 7.49 -15.63 6.87
C ILE A 6 7.56 -16.58 5.67
N ARG A 7 6.62 -16.41 4.74
CA ARG A 7 6.66 -17.04 3.42
C ARG A 7 7.02 -16.00 2.40
N ARG A 8 8.09 -16.26 1.67
CA ARG A 8 8.46 -15.47 0.51
C ARG A 8 7.79 -16.08 -0.72
N VAL A 9 6.89 -15.34 -1.35
CA VAL A 9 6.38 -15.65 -2.68
C VAL A 9 7.26 -14.91 -3.67
N GLN A 10 7.99 -15.64 -4.50
CA GLN A 10 8.80 -15.06 -5.55
C GLN A 10 7.92 -14.84 -6.78
N PHE A 11 8.03 -13.66 -7.36
CA PHE A 11 7.41 -13.28 -8.61
C PHE A 11 8.53 -13.05 -9.63
N ASP A 12 8.60 -13.91 -10.64
CA ASP A 12 9.79 -14.04 -11.51
C ASP A 12 9.72 -13.19 -12.78
N ASP A 13 8.65 -12.46 -13.02
CA ASP A 13 8.49 -11.66 -14.23
C ASP A 13 9.11 -10.27 -14.06
N ALA A 14 10.31 -10.08 -14.54
CA ALA A 14 10.92 -8.76 -14.66
C ALA A 14 10.28 -8.00 -15.83
N ILE A 15 9.37 -7.08 -15.56
CA ILE A 15 8.86 -6.16 -16.58
C ILE A 15 9.75 -4.92 -16.63
N PRO A 16 10.23 -4.51 -17.81
CA PRO A 16 10.99 -3.28 -17.97
C PRO A 16 10.21 -2.06 -17.46
N LYS A 17 10.91 -1.11 -16.87
CA LYS A 17 10.32 0.15 -16.44
C LYS A 17 9.63 0.84 -17.61
N PRO A 18 8.38 1.30 -17.46
CA PRO A 18 7.66 1.93 -18.56
C PRO A 18 8.27 3.30 -18.91
N GLU A 19 8.56 3.50 -20.19
CA GLU A 19 8.99 4.78 -20.75
C GLU A 19 7.83 5.51 -21.46
N SER A 20 6.65 4.90 -21.53
CA SER A 20 5.48 5.41 -22.24
C SER A 20 4.20 5.16 -21.44
N LEU A 21 3.09 5.81 -21.86
CA LEU A 21 1.77 5.57 -21.27
C LEU A 21 1.30 4.11 -21.46
N GLU A 22 1.62 3.48 -22.62
CA GLU A 22 1.33 2.07 -22.84
C GLU A 22 2.13 1.17 -21.90
N GLY A 23 3.41 1.49 -21.69
CA GLY A 23 4.26 0.82 -20.72
C GLY A 23 3.73 0.98 -19.29
N GLN A 24 3.15 2.13 -18.95
CA GLN A 24 2.54 2.35 -17.64
C GLN A 24 1.31 1.46 -17.40
N ILE A 25 0.48 1.28 -18.41
CA ILE A 25 -0.67 0.38 -18.34
C ILE A 25 -0.19 -1.07 -18.13
N ALA A 26 0.84 -1.49 -18.85
CA ALA A 26 1.46 -2.80 -18.68
C ALA A 26 2.07 -2.96 -17.27
N TYR A 27 2.72 -1.93 -16.73
CA TYR A 27 3.31 -1.95 -15.39
C TYR A 27 2.24 -2.05 -14.28
N ARG A 28 1.09 -1.40 -14.43
CA ARG A 28 -0.06 -1.59 -13.52
C ARG A 28 -0.61 -3.01 -13.58
N GLY A 29 -0.58 -3.64 -14.75
CA GLY A 29 -0.89 -5.07 -14.90
C GLY A 29 0.07 -5.95 -14.10
N TYR A 30 1.36 -5.61 -14.08
CA TYR A 30 2.38 -6.28 -13.28
C TYR A 30 2.13 -6.12 -11.78
N GLU A 31 1.90 -4.89 -11.29
CA GLU A 31 1.53 -4.64 -9.90
C GLU A 31 0.29 -5.43 -9.47
N THR A 32 -0.70 -5.52 -10.38
CA THR A 32 -1.89 -6.36 -10.17
C THR A 32 -1.53 -7.84 -10.04
N ALA A 33 -0.68 -8.35 -10.91
CA ALA A 33 -0.24 -9.74 -10.89
C ALA A 33 0.61 -10.05 -9.65
N GLU A 34 1.53 -9.16 -9.28
CA GLU A 34 2.33 -9.25 -8.05
C GLU A 34 1.44 -9.33 -6.81
N ARG A 35 0.48 -8.41 -6.69
CA ARG A 35 -0.46 -8.41 -5.56
C ARG A 35 -1.33 -9.67 -5.53
N ASN A 36 -1.78 -10.15 -6.69
CA ASN A 36 -2.55 -11.38 -6.76
C ASN A 36 -1.72 -12.63 -6.45
N ALA A 37 -0.40 -12.57 -6.59
CA ALA A 37 0.50 -13.66 -6.21
C ALA A 37 0.50 -13.93 -4.68
N ILE A 38 -0.02 -13.02 -3.85
CA ILE A 38 -0.26 -13.24 -2.40
C ILE A 38 -1.01 -14.56 -2.19
N MET A 39 -1.95 -14.91 -3.06
CA MET A 39 -2.71 -16.17 -2.96
C MET A 39 -1.83 -17.42 -2.95
N LYS A 40 -0.66 -17.39 -3.62
CA LYS A 40 0.30 -18.50 -3.59
C LYS A 40 0.87 -18.77 -2.20
N GLY A 41 0.94 -17.74 -1.36
CA GLY A 41 1.40 -17.84 0.03
C GLY A 41 0.34 -18.33 1.01
N LEU A 42 -0.93 -18.43 0.59
CA LEU A 42 -2.08 -18.74 1.43
C LEU A 42 -2.62 -20.18 1.25
N HIS A 43 -1.80 -21.07 0.71
CA HIS A 43 -2.23 -22.42 0.33
C HIS A 43 -2.69 -23.31 1.51
N ASP A 44 -2.35 -22.98 2.75
CA ASP A 44 -2.75 -23.68 3.98
C ASP A 44 -3.68 -22.84 4.87
N ALA A 45 -4.12 -21.65 4.39
CA ALA A 45 -5.07 -20.83 5.12
C ALA A 45 -6.44 -21.53 5.23
N GLN A 46 -7.05 -21.38 6.39
CA GLN A 46 -8.39 -21.90 6.66
C GLN A 46 -9.45 -20.84 6.34
N ASP A 47 -10.68 -21.27 6.12
CA ASP A 47 -11.79 -20.42 5.71
C ASP A 47 -12.04 -19.21 6.63
N ASP A 48 -11.86 -19.40 7.92
CA ASP A 48 -12.07 -18.38 8.95
C ASP A 48 -10.80 -17.55 9.27
N ASP A 49 -9.66 -17.89 8.66
CA ASP A 49 -8.46 -17.06 8.80
C ASP A 49 -8.69 -15.67 8.23
N VAL A 50 -8.19 -14.64 8.93
CA VAL A 50 -8.23 -13.27 8.46
C VAL A 50 -6.98 -12.96 7.67
N VAL A 51 -7.17 -12.61 6.41
CA VAL A 51 -6.11 -12.14 5.52
C VAL A 51 -6.14 -10.62 5.49
N ALA A 52 -5.06 -9.99 5.96
CA ALA A 52 -4.86 -8.55 5.88
C ALA A 52 -3.82 -8.23 4.79
N ILE A 53 -4.15 -7.28 3.91
CA ILE A 53 -3.33 -6.94 2.76
C ILE A 53 -2.80 -5.52 2.92
N PHE A 54 -1.47 -5.42 3.04
CA PHE A 54 -0.73 -4.18 3.26
C PHE A 54 0.41 -4.05 2.25
N ASP A 55 0.74 -2.81 1.89
CA ASP A 55 2.01 -2.50 1.26
C ASP A 55 3.12 -2.44 2.33
N ALA A 56 4.39 -2.49 1.92
CA ALA A 56 5.52 -2.59 2.84
C ALA A 56 5.69 -1.38 3.79
N ASP A 57 5.10 -0.24 3.43
CA ASP A 57 5.11 1.01 4.20
C ASP A 57 3.78 1.26 4.94
N GLU A 58 2.93 0.25 5.03
CA GLU A 58 1.65 0.26 5.76
C GLU A 58 1.77 -0.61 7.02
N ILE A 59 1.66 0.01 8.19
CA ILE A 59 1.89 -0.65 9.48
C ILE A 59 0.61 -0.61 10.30
N PRO A 60 -0.06 -1.75 10.56
CA PRO A 60 -1.23 -1.79 11.41
C PRO A 60 -0.88 -1.52 12.87
N SER A 61 -1.80 -0.86 13.59
CA SER A 61 -1.65 -0.67 15.04
C SER A 61 -1.78 -1.99 15.79
N GLN A 62 -1.28 -2.00 17.02
CA GLN A 62 -1.45 -3.16 17.90
C GLN A 62 -2.92 -3.47 18.15
N GLU A 63 -3.74 -2.45 18.35
CA GLU A 63 -5.19 -2.58 18.58
C GLU A 63 -5.87 -3.19 17.35
N THR A 64 -5.57 -2.70 16.16
CA THR A 64 -6.07 -3.28 14.90
C THR A 64 -5.67 -4.75 14.79
N THR A 65 -4.40 -5.06 15.05
CA THR A 65 -3.91 -6.45 14.99
C THR A 65 -4.67 -7.34 15.98
N GLN A 66 -4.95 -6.85 17.19
CA GLN A 66 -5.74 -7.61 18.19
C GLN A 66 -7.20 -7.77 17.76
N THR A 67 -7.78 -6.76 17.11
CA THR A 67 -9.14 -6.81 16.57
C THR A 67 -9.24 -7.85 15.46
N LEU A 68 -8.33 -7.82 14.50
CA LEU A 68 -8.29 -8.80 13.40
C LEU A 68 -8.13 -10.23 13.88
N ARG A 69 -7.38 -10.47 14.97
CA ARG A 69 -7.21 -11.80 15.57
C ARG A 69 -8.49 -12.38 16.18
N LYS A 70 -9.50 -11.55 16.45
CA LYS A 70 -10.82 -12.03 16.93
C LYS A 70 -11.68 -12.58 15.80
N GLY A 71 -11.23 -12.46 14.56
CA GLY A 71 -11.94 -12.87 13.36
C GLY A 71 -12.74 -11.73 12.73
N LEU A 72 -13.08 -11.92 11.46
CA LEU A 72 -13.97 -11.04 10.69
C LEU A 72 -15.07 -11.85 10.03
N THR A 73 -16.22 -11.23 9.82
CA THR A 73 -17.33 -11.83 9.07
C THR A 73 -17.40 -11.34 7.63
N GLU A 74 -16.82 -10.19 7.33
CA GLU A 74 -16.90 -9.51 6.06
C GLU A 74 -15.63 -8.74 5.73
N LEU A 75 -15.55 -8.21 4.50
CA LEU A 75 -14.47 -7.34 4.07
C LEU A 75 -14.49 -6.04 4.87
N THR A 76 -13.37 -5.74 5.52
CA THR A 76 -13.17 -4.59 6.38
C THR A 76 -12.08 -3.70 5.81
N ARG A 77 -12.38 -2.40 5.67
CA ARG A 77 -11.40 -1.38 5.29
C ARG A 77 -10.69 -0.85 6.53
N LEU A 78 -9.39 -0.60 6.37
CA LEU A 78 -8.55 -0.11 7.45
C LEU A 78 -8.05 1.28 7.08
N HIS A 79 -8.54 2.30 7.77
CA HIS A 79 -8.10 3.68 7.55
C HIS A 79 -6.83 3.95 8.35
N PHE A 80 -5.73 4.16 7.65
CA PHE A 80 -4.44 4.47 8.24
C PHE A 80 -4.18 5.97 8.24
N GLN A 81 -3.52 6.46 9.28
CA GLN A 81 -3.01 7.82 9.31
C GLN A 81 -1.84 7.93 8.32
N MET A 82 -1.90 8.89 7.42
CA MET A 82 -0.87 9.09 6.43
C MET A 82 0.21 10.05 6.96
N HIS A 83 1.47 9.61 6.89
CA HIS A 83 2.64 10.40 7.25
C HIS A 83 3.57 10.54 6.05
N TYR A 84 4.07 11.75 5.81
CA TYR A 84 5.05 12.02 4.78
C TYR A 84 6.39 12.43 5.38
N TYR A 85 7.48 11.91 4.80
CA TYR A 85 8.87 12.21 5.10
C TYR A 85 9.33 11.84 6.51
N THR A 86 8.56 12.19 7.54
CA THR A 86 8.83 11.92 8.95
C THR A 86 7.53 11.66 9.71
N PHE A 87 7.63 11.15 10.94
CA PHE A 87 6.47 10.92 11.80
C PHE A 87 5.74 12.22 12.21
N ASN A 88 6.38 13.38 12.09
CA ASN A 88 5.78 14.65 12.48
C ASN A 88 4.92 15.29 11.38
N HIS A 89 5.03 14.82 10.14
CA HIS A 89 4.23 15.32 9.03
C HIS A 89 3.04 14.41 8.79
N VAL A 90 1.93 14.74 9.42
CA VAL A 90 0.65 14.07 9.25
C VAL A 90 -0.12 14.74 8.12
N ILE A 91 -0.64 13.95 7.21
CA ILE A 91 -1.57 14.40 6.17
C ILE A 91 -2.98 14.19 6.69
N ASP A 92 -3.81 15.23 6.63
CA ASP A 92 -5.21 15.25 7.11
C ASP A 92 -6.18 14.42 6.25
N TRP A 93 -5.68 13.40 5.61
CA TRP A 93 -6.46 12.48 4.79
C TRP A 93 -6.11 11.03 5.13
N PRO A 94 -7.09 10.19 5.42
CA PRO A 94 -6.80 8.81 5.75
C PRO A 94 -6.36 8.04 4.50
N TRP A 95 -5.35 7.20 4.65
CA TRP A 95 -4.98 6.21 3.66
C TRP A 95 -5.93 5.03 3.73
N THR A 96 -6.72 4.81 2.69
CA THR A 96 -7.87 3.91 2.73
C THR A 96 -7.69 2.60 1.96
N LEU A 97 -6.53 2.35 1.37
CA LEU A 97 -6.28 1.14 0.59
C LEU A 97 -6.08 -0.16 1.41
N PRO A 98 -5.52 -0.13 2.65
CA PRO A 98 -5.39 -1.32 3.47
C PRO A 98 -6.74 -2.01 3.72
N VAL A 99 -6.76 -3.34 3.62
CA VAL A 99 -7.99 -4.15 3.80
C VAL A 99 -7.71 -5.41 4.58
N ALA A 100 -8.74 -5.93 5.24
CA ALA A 100 -8.74 -7.25 5.86
C ALA A 100 -10.03 -8.00 5.51
N ILE A 101 -9.95 -9.32 5.30
CA ILE A 101 -11.05 -10.13 4.81
C ILE A 101 -10.91 -11.57 5.31
N PRO A 102 -12.01 -12.29 5.65
CA PRO A 102 -11.97 -13.73 5.84
C PRO A 102 -11.49 -14.45 4.57
N PHE A 103 -10.64 -15.47 4.73
CA PHE A 103 -10.07 -16.17 3.57
C PHE A 103 -11.15 -16.80 2.68
N ARG A 104 -12.25 -17.34 3.27
CA ARG A 104 -13.37 -17.86 2.47
C ARG A 104 -13.94 -16.86 1.48
N LEU A 105 -13.99 -15.56 1.83
CA LEU A 105 -14.46 -14.51 0.92
C LEU A 105 -13.37 -14.06 -0.07
N LEU A 106 -12.09 -14.12 0.33
CA LEU A 106 -10.99 -13.80 -0.56
C LEU A 106 -10.90 -14.81 -1.71
N LYS A 107 -11.25 -16.08 -1.49
CA LYS A 107 -11.27 -17.11 -2.54
C LYS A 107 -12.21 -16.78 -3.71
N GLU A 108 -13.26 -15.98 -3.45
CA GLU A 108 -14.26 -15.57 -4.46
C GLU A 108 -13.82 -14.35 -5.29
N THR A 109 -12.64 -13.78 -5.00
CA THR A 109 -12.15 -12.56 -5.62
C THR A 109 -10.63 -12.58 -5.75
N THR A 110 -9.98 -11.42 -5.85
CA THR A 110 -8.52 -11.32 -5.89
C THR A 110 -8.00 -10.25 -4.92
N PRO A 111 -6.78 -10.40 -4.38
CA PRO A 111 -6.15 -9.41 -3.52
C PRO A 111 -6.14 -7.99 -4.10
N ASN A 112 -5.78 -7.85 -5.38
CA ASN A 112 -5.75 -6.53 -6.02
C ASN A 112 -7.16 -5.93 -6.16
N LYS A 113 -8.16 -6.74 -6.50
CA LYS A 113 -9.53 -6.27 -6.70
C LYS A 113 -10.13 -5.72 -5.40
N ILE A 114 -9.98 -6.45 -4.28
CA ILE A 114 -10.53 -5.97 -3.00
C ILE A 114 -9.84 -4.73 -2.50
N ARG A 115 -8.53 -4.56 -2.75
CA ARG A 115 -7.78 -3.39 -2.34
C ARG A 115 -8.24 -2.10 -3.05
N HIS A 116 -8.60 -2.20 -4.33
CA HIS A 116 -9.05 -1.07 -5.15
C HIS A 116 -10.57 -0.91 -5.22
N TRP A 117 -11.34 -1.82 -4.64
CA TRP A 117 -12.79 -1.82 -4.75
C TRP A 117 -13.43 -0.85 -3.74
N ALA A 118 -13.32 0.45 -4.01
CA ALA A 118 -13.64 1.53 -3.08
C ALA A 118 -15.11 1.66 -2.66
N ALA A 119 -16.07 1.13 -3.42
CA ALA A 119 -17.47 1.56 -3.35
C ALA A 119 -18.41 0.69 -2.49
N ARG A 120 -17.95 -0.37 -1.81
CA ARG A 120 -18.85 -1.37 -1.22
C ARG A 120 -18.53 -1.78 0.22
N TYR A 121 -17.80 -0.96 0.97
CA TYR A 121 -17.43 -1.33 2.33
C TYR A 121 -18.43 -0.77 3.33
N HIS A 122 -19.06 -1.65 4.10
CA HIS A 122 -19.90 -1.30 5.23
C HIS A 122 -19.12 -1.24 6.53
N HIS A 123 -17.97 -1.94 6.58
CA HIS A 123 -17.11 -2.01 7.77
C HIS A 123 -15.81 -1.26 7.56
N VAL A 124 -15.52 -0.33 8.48
CA VAL A 124 -14.29 0.47 8.52
C VAL A 124 -13.73 0.43 9.93
N ILE A 125 -12.42 0.22 10.05
CA ILE A 125 -11.68 0.48 11.29
C ILE A 125 -10.90 1.76 11.09
N GLU A 126 -11.32 2.80 11.83
CA GLU A 126 -10.62 4.09 11.83
C GLU A 126 -9.34 4.04 12.65
N LYS A 127 -8.35 4.87 12.28
CA LYS A 127 -7.04 4.94 12.96
C LYS A 127 -6.36 3.58 13.08
N ALA A 128 -6.55 2.76 12.07
CA ALA A 128 -6.13 1.36 12.08
C ALA A 128 -4.60 1.16 12.02
N GLY A 129 -3.84 2.20 11.71
CA GLY A 129 -2.39 2.13 11.60
C GLY A 129 -1.79 3.36 10.92
N TRP A 130 -0.62 3.19 10.34
CA TRP A 130 0.17 4.26 9.73
C TRP A 130 0.62 3.88 8.32
N HIS A 131 0.45 4.80 7.37
CA HIS A 131 1.09 4.74 6.06
C HIS A 131 2.26 5.70 6.02
N LEU A 132 3.48 5.19 5.80
CA LEU A 132 4.73 5.93 5.89
C LEU A 132 5.21 6.30 4.48
N GLY A 133 4.57 7.31 3.87
CA GLY A 133 4.86 7.75 2.52
C GLY A 133 6.16 8.55 2.42
N PHE A 134 7.06 8.16 1.50
CA PHE A 134 8.28 8.90 1.16
C PHE A 134 9.22 9.20 2.34
N PHE A 135 9.31 8.29 3.31
CA PHE A 135 10.23 8.40 4.43
C PHE A 135 11.69 8.32 3.99
N GLY A 136 12.53 9.12 4.64
CA GLY A 136 13.97 9.15 4.42
C GLY A 136 14.49 10.45 3.79
N ASP A 137 15.75 10.39 3.36
CA ASP A 137 16.40 11.50 2.66
C ASP A 137 15.98 11.59 1.18
N ASN A 138 16.42 12.64 0.50
CA ASN A 138 16.08 12.87 -0.90
C ASN A 138 16.55 11.73 -1.81
N GLN A 139 17.68 11.10 -1.48
CA GLN A 139 18.19 9.97 -2.25
C GLN A 139 17.28 8.74 -2.09
N THR A 140 16.80 8.48 -0.89
CA THR A 140 15.86 7.39 -0.59
C THR A 140 14.54 7.61 -1.31
N ILE A 141 14.01 8.83 -1.31
CA ILE A 141 12.79 9.19 -2.05
C ILE A 141 12.98 8.95 -3.55
N ARG A 142 14.09 9.40 -4.15
CA ARG A 142 14.38 9.17 -5.57
C ARG A 142 14.50 7.68 -5.90
N LYS A 143 15.14 6.88 -5.03
CA LYS A 143 15.22 5.43 -5.21
C LYS A 143 13.84 4.77 -5.20
N LYS A 144 12.96 5.18 -4.28
CA LYS A 144 11.58 4.71 -4.24
C LYS A 144 10.85 5.07 -5.53
N LEU A 145 10.91 6.33 -5.96
CA LEU A 145 10.27 6.82 -7.18
C LEU A 145 10.82 6.14 -8.45
N ALA A 146 12.08 5.77 -8.44
CA ALA A 146 12.70 5.03 -9.53
C ALA A 146 12.07 3.64 -9.78
N CYS A 147 11.43 3.06 -8.77
CA CYS A 147 10.74 1.75 -8.81
C CYS A 147 9.22 1.87 -8.65
N TYR A 148 8.68 3.08 -8.64
CA TYR A 148 7.28 3.33 -8.34
C TYR A 148 6.40 3.18 -9.59
N ALA A 149 5.18 2.64 -9.41
CA ALA A 149 4.25 2.43 -10.51
C ALA A 149 3.78 3.73 -11.19
N GLU A 150 3.69 4.81 -10.43
CA GLU A 150 3.38 6.14 -10.94
C GLU A 150 4.65 6.86 -11.39
N PHE A 151 5.23 6.41 -12.50
CA PHE A 151 6.54 6.88 -12.99
C PHE A 151 6.61 8.40 -13.22
N TRP A 152 5.48 9.07 -13.49
CA TRP A 152 5.40 10.51 -13.68
C TRP A 152 5.84 11.31 -12.45
N LEU A 153 5.76 10.70 -11.25
CA LEU A 153 6.28 11.29 -10.02
C LEU A 153 7.83 11.37 -10.00
N ASN A 154 8.50 10.56 -10.83
CA ASN A 154 9.94 10.61 -10.98
C ASN A 154 10.43 11.68 -11.95
N ASP A 155 9.55 12.58 -12.39
CA ASP A 155 9.92 13.74 -13.23
C ASP A 155 10.94 14.62 -12.48
N PRO A 156 12.05 15.02 -13.12
CA PRO A 156 13.05 15.90 -12.52
C PRO A 156 12.47 17.17 -11.89
N LYS A 157 11.39 17.73 -12.44
CA LYS A 157 10.72 18.91 -11.86
C LYS A 157 10.23 18.71 -10.43
N PHE A 158 9.86 17.46 -10.05
CA PHE A 158 9.39 17.13 -8.71
C PHE A 158 10.50 16.67 -7.79
N THR A 159 11.58 16.10 -8.33
CA THR A 159 12.60 15.37 -7.59
C THR A 159 13.89 16.15 -7.35
N THR A 160 13.91 17.48 -7.63
CA THR A 160 15.04 18.33 -7.25
C THR A 160 15.22 18.37 -5.74
N ASP A 161 16.46 18.58 -5.27
CA ASP A 161 16.71 18.74 -3.83
C ASP A 161 15.95 19.93 -3.26
N GLU A 162 15.87 21.02 -3.99
CA GLU A 162 15.16 22.23 -3.59
C GLU A 162 13.67 21.91 -3.34
N ASN A 163 12.97 21.29 -4.31
CA ASN A 163 11.56 20.97 -4.16
C ASN A 163 11.29 19.96 -3.05
N LEU A 164 12.10 18.89 -2.95
CA LEU A 164 11.94 17.88 -1.89
C LEU A 164 12.19 18.46 -0.49
N ASN A 165 13.20 19.32 -0.34
CA ASN A 165 13.48 19.99 0.93
C ASN A 165 12.38 20.99 1.29
N GLN A 166 11.92 21.78 0.33
CA GLN A 166 10.83 22.73 0.56
C GLN A 166 9.52 22.00 0.91
N ALA A 167 9.18 20.94 0.19
CA ALA A 167 8.00 20.14 0.48
C ALA A 167 8.05 19.53 1.91
N ARG A 168 9.23 19.09 2.34
CA ARG A 168 9.44 18.57 3.70
C ARG A 168 9.28 19.66 4.77
N ILE A 169 9.80 20.88 4.52
CA ILE A 169 9.67 22.01 5.44
C ILE A 169 8.19 22.43 5.57
N GLU A 170 7.49 22.48 4.45
CA GLU A 170 6.08 22.90 4.37
C GLU A 170 5.08 21.81 4.76
N GLY A 171 5.53 20.56 4.87
CA GLY A 171 4.66 19.41 5.17
C GLY A 171 3.68 19.08 4.04
N ARG A 172 4.00 19.45 2.79
CA ARG A 172 3.16 19.21 1.62
C ARG A 172 3.64 18.03 0.77
N ASP A 173 2.78 17.55 -0.10
CA ASP A 173 3.18 16.63 -1.15
C ASP A 173 4.14 17.29 -2.14
N PHE A 174 5.27 16.65 -2.47
CA PHE A 174 6.31 17.20 -3.36
C PHE A 174 5.83 17.36 -4.81
N ALA A 175 4.82 16.60 -5.23
CA ALA A 175 4.18 16.70 -6.54
C ALA A 175 2.89 17.53 -6.52
N SER A 176 2.54 18.13 -5.36
CA SER A 176 1.32 18.92 -5.15
C SER A 176 0.03 18.18 -5.51
N ARG A 177 -0.02 16.87 -5.23
CA ARG A 177 -1.24 16.09 -5.43
C ARG A 177 -2.27 16.51 -4.39
N GLU A 178 -3.51 16.68 -4.85
CA GLU A 178 -4.65 16.86 -3.95
C GLU A 178 -5.16 15.48 -3.53
N TYR A 179 -5.27 15.26 -2.23
CA TYR A 179 -5.86 14.07 -1.65
C TYR A 179 -7.29 14.40 -1.23
N GLY A 180 -8.29 13.77 -1.88
CA GLY A 180 -9.68 13.87 -1.47
C GLY A 180 -10.63 14.54 -2.44
N GLY A 181 -10.48 14.24 -3.72
CA GLY A 181 -11.54 14.48 -4.70
C GLY A 181 -12.49 13.28 -4.79
#